data_ec4b2b78f58742a541dcdd279a037453
#
_entry.id   ec4b2b78f58742a541dcdd279a037453
#
_cell.length_a   1.000
_cell.length_b   1.000
_cell.length_c   1.000
_cell.angle_alpha   90.00
_cell.angle_beta   90.00
_cell.angle_gamma   90.00
#
_symmetry.space_group_name_H-M   'P 1'
#
loop_
_entity.id
_entity.type
_entity.pdbx_description
1 polymer ?
#
loop_
_entity_poly.entity_id
_entity_poly.type
_entity_poly.pdbx_seq_one_letter_code
_entity_poly.pdbx_strand_id
1 'polypeptide(L)'
;MSISLEEASKLSTDILLKGIIETMVKDSPILQELPFIQIVGNSLKYNREKTLPTVGWHAPVTGTWTTSEPAFEQCSASLCVLGGDADVDNFLRATRSNIQDLEAAVIEQKAKALRHEFENTFLNGDSGVDANQPDGLHKTLKGTAWEASTAYSLEDIVVPTAGLENGFRYECTTAGTSHATTEPTWPTTEGETVVDGTVTWTCRFGNHLGSGVNGATLALSKLDELIDLVRGGKPDMLLMSRRSRRKIQALIRTSGTVLETRPGKYLEQIQLYNGIPIAVSDWVKDSYTVGANSDCSVIFAFQMGEGAVCGLSSPEMIQIERLGSLETKDASRTRVKWYVSLALFSIVKCAMLTGVRD
;
A
#
# COMPACT_ATOMS: atom_id res chain seq x y z
N MET A 1 -24.38 -58.63 27.98
CA MET A 1 -23.26 -57.73 28.24
C MET A 1 -23.45 -56.50 27.39
N SER A 2 -23.60 -55.35 28.00
CA SER A 2 -23.69 -54.10 27.27
C SER A 2 -22.28 -53.64 26.92
N ILE A 3 -22.05 -53.27 25.67
CA ILE A 3 -20.81 -52.69 25.20
C ILE A 3 -20.58 -51.36 25.97
N SER A 4 -19.38 -51.14 26.51
CA SER A 4 -19.04 -49.89 27.18
C SER A 4 -19.00 -48.73 26.20
N LEU A 5 -19.25 -47.52 26.69
CA LEU A 5 -19.22 -46.29 25.87
C LEU A 5 -17.87 -46.11 25.16
N GLU A 6 -16.78 -46.53 25.81
CA GLU A 6 -15.42 -46.51 25.25
C GLU A 6 -15.24 -47.48 24.07
N GLU A 7 -15.86 -48.67 24.12
CA GLU A 7 -15.80 -49.64 23.02
C GLU A 7 -16.75 -49.24 21.88
N ALA A 8 -17.89 -48.62 22.19
CA ALA A 8 -18.81 -48.10 21.20
C ALA A 8 -18.18 -46.91 20.44
N SER A 9 -17.37 -46.06 21.10
CA SER A 9 -16.67 -44.97 20.44
C SER A 9 -15.59 -45.46 19.47
N LYS A 10 -14.99 -46.61 19.67
CA LYS A 10 -14.02 -47.22 18.74
C LYS A 10 -14.68 -47.74 17.46
N LEU A 11 -15.97 -48.03 17.50
CA LEU A 11 -16.77 -48.47 16.36
C LEU A 11 -17.54 -47.34 15.69
N SER A 12 -17.53 -46.16 16.29
CA SER A 12 -18.14 -44.95 15.73
C SER A 12 -17.17 -44.30 14.73
N THR A 13 -17.56 -44.19 13.48
CA THR A 13 -16.89 -43.37 12.50
C THR A 13 -17.39 -41.95 12.67
N ASP A 14 -16.53 -41.05 13.16
CA ASP A 14 -16.82 -39.61 13.16
C ASP A 14 -17.10 -39.15 11.74
N ILE A 15 -18.23 -38.51 11.54
CA ILE A 15 -18.55 -37.90 10.23
C ILE A 15 -17.72 -36.66 10.09
N LEU A 16 -16.63 -36.76 9.34
CA LEU A 16 -15.83 -35.60 8.97
C LEU A 16 -16.57 -34.80 7.89
N LEU A 17 -16.83 -33.53 8.16
CA LEU A 17 -17.38 -32.62 7.17
C LEU A 17 -16.35 -32.43 6.03
N LYS A 18 -16.75 -32.67 4.78
CA LYS A 18 -15.88 -32.46 3.63
C LYS A 18 -15.62 -30.96 3.47
N GLY A 19 -14.35 -30.62 3.29
CA GLY A 19 -13.91 -29.24 3.08
C GLY A 19 -13.21 -28.65 4.30
N ILE A 20 -12.58 -27.51 4.09
CA ILE A 20 -11.87 -26.75 5.12
C ILE A 20 -12.74 -25.57 5.51
N ILE A 21 -13.10 -25.46 6.79
CA ILE A 21 -13.80 -24.28 7.29
C ILE A 21 -12.79 -23.14 7.40
N GLU A 22 -13.03 -22.08 6.66
CA GLU A 22 -12.15 -20.90 6.70
C GLU A 22 -12.34 -20.13 8.02
N THR A 23 -11.30 -20.09 8.83
CA THR A 23 -11.26 -19.31 10.08
C THR A 23 -10.34 -18.09 9.95
N MET A 24 -9.40 -18.11 9.00
CA MET A 24 -8.44 -17.03 8.74
C MET A 24 -8.80 -16.33 7.45
N VAL A 25 -9.83 -15.50 7.50
CA VAL A 25 -10.25 -14.66 6.38
C VAL A 25 -9.82 -13.24 6.65
N LYS A 26 -9.02 -12.66 5.74
CA LYS A 26 -8.73 -11.23 5.69
C LYS A 26 -9.31 -10.67 4.42
N ASP A 27 -10.19 -9.70 4.57
CA ASP A 27 -10.83 -9.03 3.45
C ASP A 27 -9.96 -7.87 2.96
N SER A 28 -9.80 -7.80 1.65
CA SER A 28 -9.21 -6.67 0.97
C SER A 28 -9.70 -6.63 -0.48
N PRO A 29 -10.16 -5.49 -0.97
CA PRO A 29 -10.60 -5.34 -2.36
C PRO A 29 -9.44 -5.07 -3.32
N ILE A 30 -8.22 -4.90 -2.83
CA ILE A 30 -7.06 -4.42 -3.61
C ILE A 30 -6.84 -5.29 -4.84
N LEU A 31 -6.77 -6.60 -4.67
CA LEU A 31 -6.46 -7.51 -5.78
C LEU A 31 -7.58 -7.57 -6.83
N GLN A 32 -8.82 -7.24 -6.45
CA GLN A 32 -9.96 -7.25 -7.35
C GLN A 32 -10.05 -5.98 -8.21
N GLU A 33 -9.60 -4.86 -7.68
CA GLU A 33 -9.73 -3.55 -8.32
C GLU A 33 -8.42 -3.07 -8.95
N LEU A 34 -7.25 -3.56 -8.47
CA LEU A 34 -5.95 -3.13 -8.95
C LEU A 34 -5.68 -3.62 -10.39
N PRO A 35 -5.47 -2.73 -11.35
CA PRO A 35 -5.04 -3.11 -12.68
C PRO A 35 -3.59 -3.60 -12.68
N PHE A 36 -3.32 -4.64 -13.46
CA PHE A 36 -1.98 -5.19 -13.65
C PHE A 36 -1.44 -4.91 -15.03
N ILE A 37 -0.22 -4.39 -15.10
CA ILE A 37 0.54 -4.25 -16.34
C ILE A 37 1.46 -5.45 -16.47
N GLN A 38 1.36 -6.16 -17.59
CA GLN A 38 2.24 -7.27 -17.90
C GLN A 38 3.52 -6.75 -18.54
N ILE A 39 4.66 -7.14 -17.98
CA ILE A 39 5.97 -6.76 -18.49
C ILE A 39 6.79 -7.99 -18.89
N VAL A 40 7.49 -7.85 -20.00
CA VAL A 40 8.48 -8.82 -20.46
C VAL A 40 9.85 -8.29 -20.08
N GLY A 41 10.49 -8.94 -19.09
CA GLY A 41 11.77 -8.49 -18.53
C GLY A 41 11.72 -8.40 -17.01
N ASN A 42 12.82 -7.94 -16.42
CA ASN A 42 13.00 -7.91 -14.98
C ASN A 42 12.46 -6.62 -14.32
N SER A 43 12.40 -5.52 -15.07
CA SER A 43 12.00 -4.22 -14.54
C SER A 43 11.33 -3.35 -15.60
N LEU A 44 10.43 -2.50 -15.15
CA LEU A 44 9.84 -1.42 -15.93
C LEU A 44 10.53 -0.11 -15.58
N LYS A 45 11.10 0.57 -16.57
CA LYS A 45 11.63 1.93 -16.43
C LYS A 45 10.63 2.94 -16.97
N TYR A 46 10.43 4.00 -16.24
CA TYR A 46 9.54 5.11 -16.64
C TYR A 46 10.12 6.44 -16.20
N ASN A 47 9.75 7.50 -16.90
CA ASN A 47 10.23 8.84 -16.60
C ASN A 47 9.12 9.66 -15.96
N ARG A 48 9.47 10.41 -14.93
CA ARG A 48 8.62 11.44 -14.29
C ARG A 48 9.10 12.81 -14.70
N GLU A 49 8.18 13.74 -14.82
CA GLU A 49 8.53 15.16 -14.91
C GLU A 49 9.05 15.63 -13.55
N LYS A 50 10.22 16.24 -13.53
CA LYS A 50 10.82 16.83 -12.33
C LYS A 50 10.57 18.33 -12.29
N THR A 51 10.93 19.04 -13.36
CA THR A 51 10.70 20.49 -13.50
C THR A 51 10.22 20.82 -14.89
N LEU A 52 9.26 21.74 -14.97
CA LEU A 52 8.82 22.31 -16.23
C LEU A 52 9.74 23.44 -16.66
N PRO A 53 9.92 23.68 -17.99
CA PRO A 53 10.65 24.81 -18.46
C PRO A 53 9.93 26.11 -18.12
N THR A 54 10.72 27.16 -17.85
CA THR A 54 10.18 28.48 -17.54
C THR A 54 9.69 29.16 -18.82
N VAL A 55 8.49 29.71 -18.80
CA VAL A 55 7.93 30.58 -19.84
C VAL A 55 7.56 31.92 -19.24
N GLY A 56 7.77 33.00 -19.98
CA GLY A 56 7.50 34.36 -19.52
C GLY A 56 6.83 35.22 -20.59
N TRP A 57 6.23 36.30 -20.14
CA TRP A 57 5.69 37.34 -21.03
C TRP A 57 6.80 38.28 -21.47
N HIS A 58 6.90 38.55 -22.73
CA HIS A 58 7.94 39.44 -23.31
C HIS A 58 7.34 40.70 -23.90
N ALA A 59 8.04 41.82 -23.73
CA ALA A 59 7.62 43.07 -24.32
C ALA A 59 7.76 43.02 -25.87
N PRO A 60 6.82 43.58 -26.62
CA PRO A 60 6.97 43.70 -28.07
C PRO A 60 8.25 44.49 -28.40
N VAL A 61 8.98 44.04 -29.43
CA VAL A 61 10.16 44.69 -30.00
C VAL A 61 11.43 44.62 -29.14
N THR A 62 11.35 44.75 -27.80
CA THR A 62 12.52 44.81 -26.89
C THR A 62 12.70 43.62 -25.97
N GLY A 63 11.74 42.69 -25.97
CA GLY A 63 11.78 41.50 -25.09
C GLY A 63 12.88 40.53 -25.48
N THR A 64 13.66 40.10 -24.49
CA THR A 64 14.68 39.05 -24.65
C THR A 64 14.10 37.69 -24.30
N TRP A 65 14.24 36.71 -25.18
CA TRP A 65 13.81 35.35 -24.96
C TRP A 65 14.85 34.57 -24.15
N THR A 66 14.43 33.96 -23.05
CA THR A 66 15.28 33.08 -22.26
C THR A 66 14.93 31.63 -22.55
N THR A 67 15.96 30.80 -22.71
CA THR A 67 15.80 29.36 -22.86
C THR A 67 15.89 28.70 -21.51
N SER A 68 15.01 27.71 -21.25
CA SER A 68 15.12 26.82 -20.10
C SER A 68 14.78 25.41 -20.54
N GLU A 69 15.38 24.42 -19.90
CA GLU A 69 15.22 23.02 -20.22
C GLU A 69 14.33 22.31 -19.18
N PRO A 70 13.45 21.35 -19.60
CA PRO A 70 12.73 20.50 -18.68
C PRO A 70 13.68 19.48 -18.05
N ALA A 71 13.45 19.10 -16.79
CA ALA A 71 14.16 18.00 -16.16
C ALA A 71 13.23 16.80 -15.93
N PHE A 72 13.77 15.60 -16.13
CA PHE A 72 13.09 14.34 -15.95
C PHE A 72 13.82 13.48 -14.92
N GLU A 73 13.05 12.73 -14.14
CA GLU A 73 13.55 11.70 -13.22
C GLU A 73 13.23 10.33 -13.79
N GLN A 74 14.24 9.45 -13.93
CA GLN A 74 14.02 8.08 -14.36
C GLN A 74 13.82 7.18 -13.14
N CYS A 75 12.64 6.61 -13.03
CA CYS A 75 12.28 5.64 -12.00
C CYS A 75 12.28 4.21 -12.58
N SER A 76 12.48 3.23 -11.72
CA SER A 76 12.39 1.82 -12.08
C SER A 76 11.60 1.04 -11.04
N ALA A 77 10.75 0.14 -11.51
CA ALA A 77 10.06 -0.84 -10.66
C ALA A 77 10.44 -2.25 -11.13
N SER A 78 11.07 -3.02 -10.24
CA SER A 78 11.56 -4.37 -10.53
C SER A 78 10.57 -5.41 -10.04
N LEU A 79 10.44 -6.52 -10.80
CA LEU A 79 9.66 -7.67 -10.37
C LEU A 79 10.35 -8.40 -9.22
N CYS A 80 9.56 -8.79 -8.24
CA CYS A 80 9.94 -9.65 -7.12
C CYS A 80 9.31 -11.04 -7.29
N VAL A 81 9.88 -12.03 -6.62
CA VAL A 81 9.38 -13.41 -6.68
C VAL A 81 8.58 -13.70 -5.43
N LEU A 82 7.28 -13.87 -5.58
CA LEU A 82 6.40 -14.30 -4.51
C LEU A 82 5.97 -15.74 -4.75
N GLY A 83 6.15 -16.63 -3.77
CA GLY A 83 5.76 -18.02 -3.96
C GLY A 83 6.10 -18.94 -2.79
N GLY A 84 5.76 -20.20 -2.96
CA GLY A 84 6.08 -21.22 -1.98
C GLY A 84 5.83 -22.62 -2.50
N ASP A 85 6.55 -23.57 -1.91
CA ASP A 85 6.42 -24.99 -2.24
C ASP A 85 5.33 -25.65 -1.38
N ALA A 86 4.59 -26.53 -1.99
CA ALA A 86 3.59 -27.40 -1.37
C ALA A 86 4.05 -28.85 -1.53
N ASP A 87 4.48 -29.45 -0.44
CA ASP A 87 4.89 -30.87 -0.41
C ASP A 87 3.75 -31.73 0.11
N VAL A 88 3.41 -32.77 -0.63
CA VAL A 88 2.39 -33.76 -0.22
C VAL A 88 3.04 -35.12 -0.17
N ASP A 89 2.98 -35.77 0.98
CA ASP A 89 3.49 -37.11 1.20
C ASP A 89 2.65 -38.13 0.40
N ASN A 90 3.32 -39.01 -0.36
CA ASN A 90 2.66 -39.98 -1.23
C ASN A 90 1.93 -41.04 -0.43
N PHE A 91 2.44 -41.45 0.74
CA PHE A 91 1.76 -42.39 1.62
C PHE A 91 0.45 -41.78 2.16
N LEU A 92 0.47 -40.52 2.60
CA LEU A 92 -0.73 -39.82 3.04
C LEU A 92 -1.74 -39.65 1.90
N ARG A 93 -1.25 -39.33 0.69
CA ARG A 93 -2.11 -39.27 -0.49
C ARG A 93 -2.76 -40.61 -0.82
N ALA A 94 -2.03 -41.69 -0.75
CA ALA A 94 -2.55 -43.03 -1.04
C ALA A 94 -3.52 -43.53 0.03
N THR A 95 -3.30 -43.20 1.31
CA THR A 95 -4.06 -43.76 2.43
C THR A 95 -5.21 -42.88 2.92
N ARG A 96 -5.15 -41.56 2.73
CA ARG A 96 -6.10 -40.60 3.32
C ARG A 96 -6.78 -39.67 2.31
N SER A 97 -6.55 -39.83 1.02
CA SER A 97 -7.15 -39.00 -0.03
C SER A 97 -8.57 -39.38 -0.42
N ASN A 98 -9.16 -40.37 0.26
CA ASN A 98 -10.50 -40.87 -0.06
C ASN A 98 -11.64 -39.92 0.35
N ILE A 99 -11.39 -38.94 1.25
CA ILE A 99 -12.38 -37.99 1.73
C ILE A 99 -12.23 -36.67 0.97
N GLN A 100 -10.99 -36.20 0.80
CA GLN A 100 -10.66 -34.96 0.11
C GLN A 100 -9.31 -35.12 -0.59
N ASP A 101 -9.17 -34.54 -1.79
CA ASP A 101 -7.88 -34.46 -2.47
C ASP A 101 -6.92 -33.56 -1.70
N LEU A 102 -5.92 -34.17 -1.05
CA LEU A 102 -4.94 -33.49 -0.22
C LEU A 102 -4.08 -32.54 -1.05
N GLU A 103 -3.73 -32.90 -2.29
CA GLU A 103 -2.92 -32.05 -3.17
C GLU A 103 -3.69 -30.77 -3.52
N ALA A 104 -4.94 -30.88 -3.95
CA ALA A 104 -5.78 -29.75 -4.29
C ALA A 104 -5.98 -28.82 -3.08
N ALA A 105 -6.24 -29.39 -1.89
CA ALA A 105 -6.43 -28.60 -0.67
C ALA A 105 -5.16 -27.81 -0.27
N VAL A 106 -3.98 -28.42 -0.38
CA VAL A 106 -2.71 -27.73 -0.06
C VAL A 106 -2.40 -26.64 -1.07
N ILE A 107 -2.65 -26.86 -2.36
CA ILE A 107 -2.48 -25.85 -3.41
C ILE A 107 -3.42 -24.67 -3.17
N GLU A 108 -4.69 -24.92 -2.85
CA GLU A 108 -5.67 -23.88 -2.54
C GLU A 108 -5.24 -23.02 -1.34
N GLN A 109 -4.77 -23.66 -0.26
CA GLN A 109 -4.25 -22.93 0.90
C GLN A 109 -3.00 -22.10 0.56
N LYS A 110 -2.12 -22.60 -0.29
CA LYS A 110 -0.95 -21.84 -0.78
C LYS A 110 -1.35 -20.65 -1.64
N ALA A 111 -2.32 -20.82 -2.53
CA ALA A 111 -2.83 -19.73 -3.35
C ALA A 111 -3.48 -18.62 -2.50
N LYS A 112 -4.23 -19.01 -1.46
CA LYS A 112 -4.79 -18.07 -0.47
C LYS A 112 -3.70 -17.33 0.30
N ALA A 113 -2.66 -18.04 0.77
CA ALA A 113 -1.53 -17.42 1.46
C ALA A 113 -0.77 -16.43 0.56
N LEU A 114 -0.58 -16.78 -0.71
CA LEU A 114 0.06 -15.92 -1.71
C LEU A 114 -0.74 -14.64 -1.93
N ARG A 115 -2.07 -14.74 -2.05
CA ARG A 115 -2.95 -13.57 -2.13
C ARG A 115 -2.79 -12.68 -0.90
N HIS A 116 -2.86 -13.25 0.31
CA HIS A 116 -2.73 -12.50 1.56
C HIS A 116 -1.37 -11.80 1.67
N GLU A 117 -0.29 -12.47 1.27
CA GLU A 117 1.05 -11.89 1.33
C GLU A 117 1.21 -10.74 0.32
N PHE A 118 0.67 -10.88 -0.90
CA PHE A 118 0.67 -9.78 -1.88
C PHE A 118 -0.09 -8.56 -1.35
N GLU A 119 -1.29 -8.74 -0.82
CA GLU A 119 -2.11 -7.64 -0.28
C GLU A 119 -1.46 -6.95 0.92
N ASN A 120 -0.79 -7.73 1.79
CA ASN A 120 0.00 -7.19 2.89
C ASN A 120 1.19 -6.39 2.37
N THR A 121 1.96 -6.94 1.44
CA THR A 121 3.15 -6.29 0.86
C THR A 121 2.78 -5.05 0.06
N PHE A 122 1.64 -5.05 -0.63
CA PHE A 122 1.13 -3.88 -1.33
C PHE A 122 0.98 -2.66 -0.41
N LEU A 123 0.54 -2.85 0.83
CA LEU A 123 0.38 -1.78 1.81
C LEU A 123 1.62 -1.57 2.68
N ASN A 124 2.20 -2.66 3.20
CA ASN A 124 3.18 -2.63 4.28
C ASN A 124 4.57 -3.12 3.86
N GLY A 125 4.81 -3.44 2.57
CA GLY A 125 6.10 -3.90 2.10
C GLY A 125 7.21 -2.91 2.42
N ASP A 126 8.38 -3.43 2.79
CA ASP A 126 9.56 -2.63 3.13
C ASP A 126 10.85 -3.35 2.71
N SER A 127 11.43 -2.90 1.61
CA SER A 127 12.69 -3.44 1.09
C SER A 127 13.88 -3.22 2.03
N GLY A 128 13.77 -2.33 2.99
CA GLY A 128 14.78 -2.15 4.05
C GLY A 128 14.74 -3.24 5.12
N VAL A 129 13.58 -3.92 5.28
CA VAL A 129 13.41 -5.05 6.20
C VAL A 129 13.66 -6.37 5.48
N ASP A 130 13.11 -6.55 4.28
CA ASP A 130 13.36 -7.70 3.42
C ASP A 130 13.63 -7.23 1.99
N ALA A 131 14.87 -7.35 1.54
CA ALA A 131 15.32 -6.92 0.22
C ALA A 131 14.63 -7.64 -0.96
N ASN A 132 13.93 -8.76 -0.70
CA ASN A 132 13.26 -9.55 -1.74
C ASN A 132 11.82 -9.07 -2.02
N GLN A 133 11.28 -8.16 -1.20
CA GLN A 133 9.93 -7.63 -1.38
C GLN A 133 9.95 -6.20 -1.96
N PRO A 134 8.91 -5.80 -2.71
CA PRO A 134 8.77 -4.42 -3.15
C PRO A 134 8.36 -3.50 -2.01
N ASP A 135 8.65 -2.21 -2.14
CA ASP A 135 8.16 -1.19 -1.22
C ASP A 135 6.64 -1.01 -1.39
N GLY A 136 5.92 -1.11 -0.28
CA GLY A 136 4.47 -0.90 -0.24
C GLY A 136 4.10 0.59 -0.24
N LEU A 137 2.80 0.87 -0.39
CA LEU A 137 2.29 2.24 -0.42
C LEU A 137 2.66 3.04 0.82
N HIS A 138 2.59 2.43 2.01
CA HIS A 138 2.91 3.12 3.26
C HIS A 138 4.35 3.64 3.27
N LYS A 139 5.32 2.83 2.87
CA LYS A 139 6.74 3.24 2.82
C LYS A 139 6.98 4.27 1.73
N THR A 140 6.45 4.03 0.53
CA THR A 140 6.66 4.91 -0.63
C THR A 140 6.08 6.31 -0.40
N LEU A 141 4.92 6.42 0.29
CA LEU A 141 4.27 7.69 0.56
C LEU A 141 4.79 8.40 1.80
N LYS A 142 5.30 7.63 2.77
CA LYS A 142 5.81 8.19 4.02
C LYS A 142 6.98 9.16 3.80
N GLY A 143 7.85 8.87 2.83
CA GLY A 143 9.06 9.66 2.59
C GLY A 143 10.07 9.55 3.73
N THR A 144 11.17 10.29 3.61
CA THR A 144 12.22 10.40 4.65
C THR A 144 11.89 11.58 5.56
N ALA A 145 11.73 11.33 6.86
CA ALA A 145 11.50 12.41 7.81
C ALA A 145 12.74 13.29 7.97
N TRP A 146 12.54 14.58 8.22
CA TRP A 146 13.62 15.47 8.60
C TRP A 146 14.32 15.00 9.88
N GLU A 147 15.62 15.14 9.92
CA GLU A 147 16.46 14.82 11.10
C GLU A 147 17.38 16.00 11.43
N ALA A 148 17.55 16.25 12.73
CA ALA A 148 18.43 17.31 13.23
C ALA A 148 19.91 16.94 13.01
N SER A 149 20.77 17.94 12.85
CA SER A 149 22.23 17.78 12.71
C SER A 149 22.66 16.80 11.60
N THR A 150 21.86 16.67 10.56
CA THR A 150 22.07 15.72 9.46
C THR A 150 22.54 16.44 8.23
N ALA A 151 23.55 15.90 7.54
CA ALA A 151 24.02 16.43 6.27
C ALA A 151 23.12 15.97 5.13
N TYR A 152 22.70 16.91 4.31
CA TYR A 152 21.87 16.69 3.13
C TYR A 152 22.58 17.13 1.86
N SER A 153 22.39 16.36 0.81
CA SER A 153 22.90 16.62 -0.54
C SER A 153 21.85 17.33 -1.38
N LEU A 154 22.29 17.93 -2.50
CA LEU A 154 21.34 18.47 -3.47
C LEU A 154 20.35 17.37 -3.93
N GLU A 155 19.09 17.76 -4.08
CA GLU A 155 17.99 16.89 -4.52
C GLU A 155 17.48 15.90 -3.46
N ASP A 156 18.08 15.86 -2.27
CA ASP A 156 17.50 15.09 -1.15
C ASP A 156 16.10 15.62 -0.83
N ILE A 157 15.17 14.71 -0.58
CA ILE A 157 13.77 15.05 -0.29
C ILE A 157 13.43 14.60 1.13
N VAL A 158 12.92 15.54 1.91
CA VAL A 158 12.43 15.27 3.26
C VAL A 158 10.96 15.66 3.41
N VAL A 159 10.33 15.06 4.40
CA VAL A 159 9.01 15.45 4.91
C VAL A 159 9.15 15.91 6.36
N PRO A 160 8.24 16.74 6.88
CA PRO A 160 8.23 17.09 8.30
C PRO A 160 8.25 15.86 9.19
N THR A 161 8.68 16.02 10.45
CA THR A 161 8.69 14.91 11.42
C THR A 161 7.30 14.35 11.66
N ALA A 162 7.24 13.10 12.14
CA ALA A 162 6.00 12.34 12.28
C ALA A 162 4.90 13.12 13.02
N GLY A 163 3.76 13.24 12.39
CA GLY A 163 2.58 13.95 12.86
C GLY A 163 2.53 15.43 12.50
N LEU A 164 3.60 15.99 11.96
CA LEU A 164 3.66 17.37 11.46
C LEU A 164 3.56 17.43 9.92
N GLU A 165 3.41 16.30 9.25
CA GLU A 165 3.27 16.22 7.81
C GLU A 165 2.07 17.05 7.34
N ASN A 166 2.34 17.96 6.42
CA ASN A 166 1.41 19.00 6.00
C ASN A 166 0.95 18.88 4.54
N GLY A 167 1.19 17.73 3.91
CA GLY A 167 0.85 17.50 2.50
C GLY A 167 1.89 17.99 1.52
N PHE A 168 3.04 18.50 1.98
CA PHE A 168 4.16 18.94 1.20
C PHE A 168 5.41 18.11 1.48
N ARG A 169 6.34 18.16 0.57
CA ARG A 169 7.70 17.62 0.69
C ARG A 169 8.70 18.72 0.37
N TYR A 170 9.91 18.59 0.86
CA TYR A 170 10.91 19.63 0.78
C TYR A 170 12.16 19.09 0.10
N GLU A 171 12.53 19.72 -1.01
CA GLU A 171 13.69 19.36 -1.81
C GLU A 171 14.89 20.22 -1.40
N CYS A 172 16.03 19.62 -1.13
CA CYS A 172 17.27 20.31 -0.83
C CYS A 172 17.81 21.01 -2.07
N THR A 173 17.77 22.32 -2.09
CA THR A 173 18.31 23.16 -3.18
C THR A 173 19.67 23.78 -2.87
N THR A 174 20.08 23.77 -1.62
CA THR A 174 21.45 24.09 -1.19
C THR A 174 21.91 23.04 -0.20
N ALA A 175 22.92 22.25 -0.58
CA ALA A 175 23.46 21.20 0.29
C ALA A 175 24.09 21.78 1.56
N GLY A 176 23.97 21.08 2.68
CA GLY A 176 24.48 21.53 3.95
C GLY A 176 24.06 20.61 5.10
N THR A 177 24.08 21.13 6.32
CA THR A 177 23.67 20.42 7.53
C THR A 177 22.46 21.12 8.14
N SER A 178 21.44 20.34 8.47
CA SER A 178 20.21 20.82 9.12
C SER A 178 20.50 21.43 10.50
N HIS A 179 19.56 22.21 11.00
CA HIS A 179 19.69 22.82 12.32
C HIS A 179 19.85 21.74 13.42
N ALA A 180 20.65 22.07 14.44
CA ALA A 180 21.10 21.09 15.43
C ALA A 180 19.96 20.51 16.32
N THR A 181 18.88 21.27 16.53
CA THR A 181 17.84 20.90 17.53
C THR A 181 16.41 21.27 17.09
N THR A 182 16.25 22.19 16.18
CA THR A 182 14.94 22.76 15.87
C THR A 182 14.59 22.53 14.41
N GLU A 183 13.46 21.87 14.20
CA GLU A 183 12.87 21.74 12.86
C GLU A 183 12.40 23.10 12.35
N PRO A 184 12.64 23.45 11.07
CA PRO A 184 12.20 24.72 10.53
C PRO A 184 10.68 24.81 10.46
N THR A 185 10.15 26.03 10.44
CA THR A 185 8.74 26.24 10.11
C THR A 185 8.57 26.06 8.60
N TRP A 186 7.95 24.97 8.22
CA TRP A 186 7.81 24.57 6.84
C TRP A 186 6.81 25.47 6.07
N PRO A 187 7.20 26.07 4.93
CA PRO A 187 6.26 26.79 4.07
C PRO A 187 5.25 25.83 3.44
N THR A 188 4.05 26.33 3.17
CA THR A 188 2.95 25.57 2.57
C THR A 188 2.58 26.05 1.17
N THR A 189 3.44 26.88 0.56
CA THR A 189 3.28 27.37 -0.80
C THR A 189 4.35 26.74 -1.68
N GLU A 190 3.97 26.15 -2.78
CA GLU A 190 4.92 25.54 -3.72
C GLU A 190 5.94 26.56 -4.25
N GLY A 191 7.20 26.19 -4.24
CA GLY A 191 8.31 27.01 -4.67
C GLY A 191 8.88 27.96 -3.60
N GLU A 192 8.19 28.14 -2.47
CA GLU A 192 8.77 28.88 -1.33
C GLU A 192 9.95 28.11 -0.73
N THR A 193 10.91 28.88 -0.22
CA THR A 193 12.14 28.33 0.37
C THR A 193 12.23 28.64 1.85
N VAL A 194 12.85 27.72 2.59
CA VAL A 194 13.20 27.90 4.00
C VAL A 194 14.64 27.50 4.25
N VAL A 195 15.34 28.29 5.06
CA VAL A 195 16.71 28.00 5.49
C VAL A 195 16.68 27.26 6.82
N ASP A 196 17.43 26.17 6.89
CA ASP A 196 17.53 25.27 8.03
C ASP A 196 19.01 24.93 8.29
N GLY A 197 19.61 25.58 9.27
CA GLY A 197 21.06 25.52 9.47
C GLY A 197 21.82 26.09 8.26
N THR A 198 22.50 25.22 7.50
CA THR A 198 23.18 25.58 6.25
C THR A 198 22.48 25.03 5.01
N VAL A 199 21.39 24.29 5.18
CA VAL A 199 20.56 23.75 4.08
C VAL A 199 19.50 24.75 3.68
N THR A 200 19.18 24.80 2.40
CA THR A 200 17.97 25.51 1.92
C THR A 200 17.01 24.48 1.32
N TRP A 201 15.80 24.49 1.81
CA TRP A 201 14.72 23.65 1.35
C TRP A 201 13.75 24.43 0.46
N THR A 202 13.31 23.81 -0.61
CA THR A 202 12.24 24.33 -1.48
C THR A 202 11.00 23.47 -1.33
N CYS A 203 9.87 24.10 -1.06
CA CYS A 203 8.58 23.46 -0.92
C CYS A 203 8.10 22.87 -2.25
N ARG A 204 7.71 21.60 -2.24
CA ARG A 204 7.14 20.86 -3.38
C ARG A 204 5.84 20.18 -2.94
N PHE A 205 4.94 19.95 -3.89
CA PHE A 205 3.75 19.15 -3.60
C PHE A 205 4.13 17.77 -3.08
N GLY A 206 3.52 17.39 -1.99
CA GLY A 206 3.62 16.08 -1.37
C GLY A 206 2.27 15.37 -1.37
N ASN A 207 2.21 14.28 -0.64
CA ASN A 207 1.07 13.37 -0.59
C ASN A 207 0.91 12.72 0.79
N HIS A 208 1.60 13.23 1.79
CA HIS A 208 1.56 12.72 3.15
C HIS A 208 1.02 13.80 4.09
N LEU A 209 -0.09 13.49 4.75
CA LEU A 209 -0.75 14.35 5.72
C LEU A 209 -0.74 13.70 7.10
N GLY A 210 -0.40 14.46 8.13
CA GLY A 210 -0.43 14.02 9.52
C GLY A 210 -1.66 14.53 10.26
N SER A 211 -2.14 13.74 11.22
CA SER A 211 -3.25 14.13 12.09
C SER A 211 -2.79 14.80 13.39
N GLY A 212 -1.52 15.18 13.50
CA GLY A 212 -0.92 15.82 14.66
C GLY A 212 0.20 14.98 15.30
N VAL A 213 1.07 15.63 16.09
CA VAL A 213 2.34 15.08 16.62
C VAL A 213 2.20 13.71 17.30
N ASN A 214 1.07 13.45 17.94
CA ASN A 214 0.78 12.18 18.61
C ASN A 214 -0.44 11.47 17.98
N GLY A 215 -0.78 11.81 16.75
CA GLY A 215 -2.05 11.42 16.16
C GLY A 215 -3.24 12.11 16.82
N ALA A 216 -4.34 12.20 16.13
CA ALA A 216 -5.57 12.81 16.61
C ALA A 216 -6.81 12.03 16.17
N THR A 217 -7.92 12.30 16.84
CA THR A 217 -9.22 11.79 16.43
C THR A 217 -9.55 12.28 15.01
N LEU A 218 -10.01 11.34 14.16
CA LEU A 218 -10.37 11.65 12.78
C LEU A 218 -11.42 12.77 12.71
N ALA A 219 -11.16 13.79 11.91
CA ALA A 219 -12.10 14.83 11.52
C ALA A 219 -12.43 14.73 10.04
N LEU A 220 -13.67 15.06 9.65
CA LEU A 220 -14.08 15.05 8.23
C LEU A 220 -13.27 16.05 7.39
N SER A 221 -12.90 17.20 7.97
CA SER A 221 -12.04 18.18 7.31
C SER A 221 -10.66 17.61 6.90
N LYS A 222 -10.09 16.71 7.73
CA LYS A 222 -8.84 16.03 7.37
C LYS A 222 -9.01 15.00 6.25
N LEU A 223 -10.20 14.41 6.16
CA LEU A 223 -10.53 13.52 5.06
C LEU A 223 -10.71 14.29 3.73
N ASP A 224 -11.35 15.47 3.79
CA ASP A 224 -11.49 16.36 2.63
C ASP A 224 -10.10 16.87 2.18
N GLU A 225 -9.24 17.28 3.11
CA GLU A 225 -7.87 17.68 2.85
C GLU A 225 -7.04 16.55 2.20
N LEU A 226 -7.23 15.29 2.65
CA LEU A 226 -6.61 14.12 2.04
C LEU A 226 -7.06 13.91 0.58
N ILE A 227 -8.35 14.09 0.30
CA ILE A 227 -8.88 13.97 -1.06
C ILE A 227 -8.32 15.06 -1.97
N ASP A 228 -8.20 16.27 -1.47
CA ASP A 228 -7.68 17.43 -2.21
C ASP A 228 -6.17 17.33 -2.53
N LEU A 229 -5.42 16.53 -1.75
CA LEU A 229 -4.02 16.23 -2.06
C LEU A 229 -3.85 15.38 -3.32
N VAL A 230 -4.85 14.56 -3.67
CA VAL A 230 -4.79 13.75 -4.89
C VAL A 230 -5.07 14.63 -6.10
N ARG A 231 -4.06 14.80 -6.94
CA ARG A 231 -4.12 15.69 -8.11
C ARG A 231 -4.41 14.92 -9.40
N GLY A 232 -4.98 15.64 -10.37
CA GLY A 232 -5.35 15.05 -11.66
C GLY A 232 -6.71 14.35 -11.67
N GLY A 233 -7.56 14.57 -10.66
CA GLY A 233 -8.91 14.05 -10.55
C GLY A 233 -9.21 13.51 -9.16
N LYS A 234 -10.44 13.04 -8.95
CA LYS A 234 -10.82 12.40 -7.69
C LYS A 234 -10.10 11.06 -7.53
N PRO A 235 -9.76 10.63 -6.29
CA PRO A 235 -9.32 9.27 -6.05
C PRO A 235 -10.39 8.26 -6.44
N ASP A 236 -9.96 7.10 -6.93
CA ASP A 236 -10.88 6.01 -7.27
C ASP A 236 -11.35 5.27 -6.02
N MET A 237 -10.58 5.33 -4.94
CA MET A 237 -10.83 4.59 -3.71
C MET A 237 -10.23 5.31 -2.49
N LEU A 238 -10.97 5.25 -1.37
CA LEU A 238 -10.47 5.52 -0.03
C LEU A 238 -10.27 4.18 0.69
N LEU A 239 -9.03 3.80 0.95
CA LEU A 239 -8.69 2.54 1.60
C LEU A 239 -8.35 2.79 3.07
N MET A 240 -9.03 2.08 3.98
CA MET A 240 -8.89 2.29 5.42
C MET A 240 -9.15 1.02 6.23
N SER A 241 -8.87 1.08 7.53
CA SER A 241 -9.22 0.01 8.46
C SER A 241 -10.72 0.00 8.79
N ARG A 242 -11.21 -1.10 9.35
CA ARG A 242 -12.59 -1.22 9.86
C ARG A 242 -12.87 -0.21 10.97
N ARG A 243 -11.87 0.15 11.77
CA ARG A 243 -11.95 1.13 12.84
C ARG A 243 -12.19 2.52 12.26
N SER A 244 -11.37 2.96 11.32
CA SER A 244 -11.50 4.26 10.65
C SER A 244 -12.84 4.42 9.93
N ARG A 245 -13.32 3.35 9.24
CA ARG A 245 -14.65 3.36 8.62
C ARG A 245 -15.77 3.60 9.63
N ARG A 246 -15.74 2.89 10.78
CA ARG A 246 -16.74 3.09 11.86
C ARG A 246 -16.74 4.52 12.37
N LYS A 247 -15.53 5.12 12.49
CA LYS A 247 -15.39 6.52 12.93
C LYS A 247 -16.02 7.49 11.94
N ILE A 248 -15.77 7.32 10.64
CA ILE A 248 -16.41 8.14 9.59
C ILE A 248 -17.92 8.04 9.67
N GLN A 249 -18.47 6.83 9.81
CA GLN A 249 -19.91 6.63 9.96
C GLN A 249 -20.49 7.32 11.20
N ALA A 250 -19.75 7.32 12.31
CA ALA A 250 -20.15 8.00 13.53
C ALA A 250 -20.16 9.52 13.35
N LEU A 251 -19.13 10.09 12.73
CA LEU A 251 -19.00 11.52 12.45
C LEU A 251 -20.13 12.00 11.53
N ILE A 252 -20.43 11.28 10.47
CA ILE A 252 -21.50 11.63 9.51
C ILE A 252 -22.86 11.55 10.18
N ARG A 253 -23.13 10.53 11.00
CA ARG A 253 -24.38 10.47 11.81
C ARG A 253 -24.50 11.64 12.77
N THR A 254 -23.40 12.09 13.37
CA THR A 254 -23.40 13.24 14.26
C THR A 254 -23.65 14.55 13.51
N SER A 255 -23.24 14.66 12.26
CA SER A 255 -23.51 15.83 11.41
C SER A 255 -24.95 15.84 10.83
N GLY A 256 -25.76 14.82 11.12
CA GLY A 256 -27.15 14.71 10.64
C GLY A 256 -27.29 14.33 9.17
N THR A 257 -26.19 13.91 8.52
CA THR A 257 -26.19 13.45 7.13
C THR A 257 -26.10 11.92 7.08
N VAL A 258 -26.36 11.36 5.90
CA VAL A 258 -26.23 9.91 5.65
C VAL A 258 -25.19 9.70 4.56
N LEU A 259 -24.35 8.68 4.72
CA LEU A 259 -23.43 8.28 3.67
C LEU A 259 -24.20 7.87 2.42
N GLU A 260 -23.75 8.36 1.29
CA GLU A 260 -24.22 7.90 0.00
C GLU A 260 -23.89 6.42 -0.16
N THR A 261 -24.79 5.66 -0.75
CA THR A 261 -24.58 4.23 -1.03
C THR A 261 -24.83 3.94 -2.49
N ARG A 262 -23.99 3.12 -3.07
CA ARG A 262 -24.12 2.61 -4.44
C ARG A 262 -24.29 1.09 -4.40
N PRO A 263 -25.19 0.50 -5.19
CA PRO A 263 -25.28 -0.94 -5.30
C PRO A 263 -24.01 -1.50 -5.96
N GLY A 264 -23.35 -2.44 -5.29
CA GLY A 264 -22.22 -3.20 -5.82
C GLY A 264 -22.67 -4.35 -6.73
N LYS A 265 -21.68 -5.12 -7.26
CA LYS A 265 -21.95 -6.23 -8.21
C LYS A 265 -22.85 -7.34 -7.65
N TYR A 266 -22.94 -7.50 -6.33
CA TYR A 266 -23.70 -8.57 -5.66
C TYR A 266 -24.75 -8.03 -4.67
N LEU A 267 -25.40 -6.88 -4.98
CA LEU A 267 -26.37 -6.20 -4.10
C LEU A 267 -25.75 -5.70 -2.78
N GLU A 268 -24.44 -5.75 -2.62
CA GLU A 268 -23.76 -5.11 -1.51
C GLU A 268 -23.86 -3.59 -1.65
N GLN A 269 -24.11 -2.91 -0.55
CA GLN A 269 -24.12 -1.46 -0.52
C GLN A 269 -22.70 -0.92 -0.27
N ILE A 270 -22.07 -0.42 -1.32
CA ILE A 270 -20.79 0.28 -1.22
C ILE A 270 -21.06 1.68 -0.66
N GLN A 271 -20.41 2.01 0.43
CA GLN A 271 -20.48 3.33 1.03
C GLN A 271 -19.59 4.30 0.27
N LEU A 272 -20.11 5.47 -0.02
CA LEU A 272 -19.38 6.53 -0.72
C LEU A 272 -19.18 7.71 0.21
N TYR A 273 -18.03 8.33 0.15
CA TYR A 273 -17.76 9.62 0.74
C TYR A 273 -17.37 10.60 -0.37
N ASN A 274 -18.15 11.67 -0.53
CA ASN A 274 -17.95 12.65 -1.60
C ASN A 274 -17.95 12.02 -3.02
N GLY A 275 -18.73 10.96 -3.22
CA GLY A 275 -18.80 10.17 -4.44
C GLY A 275 -17.63 9.17 -4.63
N ILE A 276 -16.73 9.02 -3.65
CA ILE A 276 -15.59 8.12 -3.68
C ILE A 276 -15.90 6.88 -2.85
N PRO A 277 -15.71 5.65 -3.37
CA PRO A 277 -15.96 4.43 -2.63
C PRO A 277 -15.01 4.26 -1.43
N ILE A 278 -15.59 3.92 -0.29
CA ILE A 278 -14.84 3.55 0.91
C ILE A 278 -14.58 2.05 0.87
N ALA A 279 -13.33 1.69 0.74
CA ALA A 279 -12.86 0.32 0.79
C ALA A 279 -12.22 0.01 2.15
N VAL A 280 -12.42 -1.21 2.63
CA VAL A 280 -11.86 -1.67 3.88
C VAL A 280 -10.85 -2.77 3.60
N SER A 281 -9.66 -2.64 4.17
CA SER A 281 -8.66 -3.69 4.14
C SER A 281 -8.20 -4.04 5.56
N ASP A 282 -8.20 -5.33 5.86
CA ASP A 282 -7.69 -5.85 7.13
C ASP A 282 -6.16 -5.78 7.25
N TRP A 283 -5.48 -5.42 6.14
CA TRP A 283 -4.04 -5.19 6.10
C TRP A 283 -3.64 -3.75 6.47
N VAL A 284 -4.60 -2.82 6.52
CA VAL A 284 -4.37 -1.50 7.11
C VAL A 284 -4.33 -1.67 8.62
N LYS A 285 -3.14 -1.56 9.18
CA LYS A 285 -2.92 -1.75 10.62
C LYS A 285 -3.52 -0.59 11.42
N ASP A 286 -4.02 -0.88 12.62
CA ASP A 286 -4.44 0.10 13.62
C ASP A 286 -3.39 0.28 14.73
N SER A 287 -2.14 -0.12 14.43
CA SER A 287 -1.01 -0.15 15.38
C SER A 287 0.22 0.57 14.85
N TYR A 288 0.03 1.57 13.97
CA TYR A 288 1.14 2.42 13.57
C TYR A 288 1.53 3.36 14.70
N THR A 289 2.83 3.59 14.84
CA THR A 289 3.36 4.54 15.83
C THR A 289 3.50 5.92 15.19
N VAL A 290 2.86 6.92 15.80
CA VAL A 290 3.01 8.33 15.45
C VAL A 290 3.26 9.11 16.74
N GLY A 291 4.43 9.71 16.87
CA GLY A 291 4.88 10.33 18.10
C GLY A 291 4.94 9.34 19.28
N ALA A 292 4.26 9.65 20.37
CA ALA A 292 4.22 8.80 21.56
C ALA A 292 3.15 7.69 21.52
N ASN A 293 2.27 7.69 20.54
CA ASN A 293 1.14 6.77 20.45
C ASN A 293 1.36 5.67 19.40
N SER A 294 1.06 4.43 19.77
CA SER A 294 1.21 3.23 18.91
C SER A 294 -0.13 2.63 18.49
N ASP A 295 -1.23 3.37 18.63
CA ASP A 295 -2.60 2.96 18.31
C ASP A 295 -3.19 3.72 17.11
N CYS A 296 -2.32 4.25 16.25
CA CYS A 296 -2.73 5.03 15.10
C CYS A 296 -3.05 4.15 13.89
N SER A 297 -4.01 4.59 13.08
CA SER A 297 -4.35 4.03 11.78
C SER A 297 -3.92 4.96 10.64
N VAL A 298 -4.02 4.45 9.43
CA VAL A 298 -3.70 5.18 8.20
C VAL A 298 -4.88 5.10 7.23
N ILE A 299 -5.12 6.16 6.48
CA ILE A 299 -6.10 6.20 5.39
C ILE A 299 -5.35 6.52 4.11
N PHE A 300 -5.57 5.75 3.07
CA PHE A 300 -5.02 5.97 1.74
C PHE A 300 -6.10 6.46 0.80
N ALA A 301 -5.77 7.44 -0.04
CA ALA A 301 -6.58 7.92 -1.14
C ALA A 301 -5.74 7.82 -2.41
N PHE A 302 -6.14 7.06 -3.40
CA PHE A 302 -5.34 6.87 -4.60
C PHE A 302 -6.19 6.63 -5.84
N GLN A 303 -5.61 6.97 -6.99
CA GLN A 303 -6.09 6.60 -8.31
C GLN A 303 -5.41 5.31 -8.74
N MET A 304 -6.12 4.49 -9.49
CA MET A 304 -5.62 3.24 -10.06
C MET A 304 -5.50 3.33 -11.57
N GLY A 305 -4.49 2.68 -12.13
CA GLY A 305 -4.31 2.59 -13.58
C GLY A 305 -2.94 3.01 -14.08
N GLU A 306 -2.80 3.03 -15.40
CA GLU A 306 -1.58 3.50 -16.07
C GLU A 306 -1.33 4.98 -15.74
N GLY A 307 -0.15 5.26 -15.21
CA GLY A 307 0.22 6.61 -14.75
C GLY A 307 -0.22 6.94 -13.32
N ALA A 308 -0.77 5.99 -12.56
CA ALA A 308 -1.11 6.11 -11.15
C ALA A 308 -0.53 4.91 -10.37
N VAL A 309 -1.34 4.24 -9.55
CA VAL A 309 -0.97 3.00 -8.86
C VAL A 309 -1.40 1.81 -9.69
N CYS A 310 -0.47 0.90 -9.97
CA CYS A 310 -0.79 -0.37 -10.62
C CYS A 310 0.11 -1.50 -10.12
N GLY A 311 -0.34 -2.74 -10.30
CA GLY A 311 0.48 -3.92 -10.14
C GLY A 311 1.31 -4.18 -11.39
N LEU A 312 2.52 -4.69 -11.23
CA LEU A 312 3.32 -5.24 -12.30
C LEU A 312 3.32 -6.76 -12.19
N SER A 313 3.15 -7.45 -13.29
CA SER A 313 3.20 -8.91 -13.31
C SER A 313 3.94 -9.41 -14.55
N SER A 314 4.49 -10.62 -14.45
CA SER A 314 4.92 -11.34 -15.65
C SER A 314 3.71 -11.70 -16.53
N PRO A 315 3.90 -12.00 -17.82
CA PRO A 315 2.82 -12.41 -18.72
C PRO A 315 2.01 -13.60 -18.22
N GLU A 316 2.70 -14.53 -17.55
CA GLU A 316 2.08 -15.66 -16.84
C GLU A 316 1.89 -15.26 -15.37
N MET A 317 0.72 -14.79 -14.99
CA MET A 317 0.45 -14.26 -13.65
C MET A 317 0.86 -15.28 -12.55
N ILE A 318 -0.05 -16.12 -12.12
CA ILE A 318 0.24 -17.14 -11.09
C ILE A 318 0.55 -18.45 -11.80
N GLN A 319 1.74 -19.01 -11.53
CA GLN A 319 2.21 -20.27 -12.11
C GLN A 319 2.14 -21.37 -11.05
N ILE A 320 1.61 -22.52 -11.44
CA ILE A 320 1.58 -23.74 -10.64
C ILE A 320 2.42 -24.78 -11.36
N GLU A 321 3.62 -25.06 -10.84
CA GLU A 321 4.54 -26.04 -11.38
C GLU A 321 4.56 -27.30 -10.54
N ARG A 322 4.31 -28.44 -11.16
CA ARG A 322 4.50 -29.75 -10.54
C ARG A 322 5.94 -30.20 -10.78
N LEU A 323 6.74 -30.19 -9.72
CA LEU A 323 8.15 -30.58 -9.77
C LEU A 323 8.35 -32.09 -9.67
N GLY A 324 7.32 -32.83 -9.26
CA GLY A 324 7.35 -34.29 -9.13
C GLY A 324 7.87 -34.77 -7.77
N SER A 325 8.38 -36.00 -7.75
CA SER A 325 8.86 -36.64 -6.50
C SER A 325 10.18 -36.04 -6.04
N LEU A 326 10.31 -35.85 -4.73
CA LEU A 326 11.53 -35.39 -4.09
C LEU A 326 12.53 -36.53 -3.94
N GLU A 327 13.81 -36.27 -4.15
CA GLU A 327 14.88 -37.27 -3.99
C GLU A 327 15.09 -37.68 -2.52
N THR A 328 14.80 -36.78 -1.60
CA THR A 328 15.08 -36.99 -0.15
C THR A 328 13.90 -37.48 0.65
N LYS A 329 12.69 -37.45 0.09
CA LYS A 329 11.44 -37.83 0.78
C LYS A 329 10.48 -38.45 -0.21
N ASP A 330 9.65 -39.39 0.26
CA ASP A 330 8.53 -39.92 -0.52
C ASP A 330 7.36 -38.92 -0.54
N ALA A 331 7.58 -37.78 -1.21
CA ALA A 331 6.63 -36.69 -1.35
C ALA A 331 6.69 -36.09 -2.75
N SER A 332 5.54 -35.63 -3.23
CA SER A 332 5.45 -34.84 -4.44
C SER A 332 5.42 -33.36 -4.12
N ARG A 333 6.19 -32.56 -4.86
CA ARG A 333 6.29 -31.09 -4.69
C ARG A 333 5.56 -30.38 -5.81
N THR A 334 4.70 -29.44 -5.41
CA THR A 334 4.07 -28.49 -6.30
C THR A 334 4.50 -27.09 -5.86
N ARG A 335 5.00 -26.30 -6.79
CA ARG A 335 5.43 -24.91 -6.56
C ARG A 335 4.37 -23.96 -7.08
N VAL A 336 3.92 -23.03 -6.22
CA VAL A 336 3.08 -21.90 -6.59
C VAL A 336 3.97 -20.66 -6.56
N LYS A 337 4.10 -19.96 -7.69
CA LYS A 337 4.94 -18.77 -7.81
C LYS A 337 4.24 -17.67 -8.61
N TRP A 338 4.58 -16.44 -8.30
CA TRP A 338 4.12 -15.25 -9.00
C TRP A 338 5.25 -14.21 -9.05
N TYR A 339 5.55 -13.74 -10.24
CA TYR A 339 6.49 -12.63 -10.42
C TYR A 339 5.69 -11.34 -10.44
N VAL A 340 5.75 -10.59 -9.35
CA VAL A 340 4.87 -9.45 -9.11
C VAL A 340 5.59 -8.31 -8.42
N SER A 341 5.16 -7.10 -8.66
CA SER A 341 5.61 -5.91 -7.96
C SER A 341 4.52 -4.84 -7.97
N LEU A 342 4.81 -3.71 -7.32
CA LEU A 342 3.99 -2.51 -7.30
C LEU A 342 4.70 -1.41 -8.09
N ALA A 343 3.97 -0.68 -8.93
CA ALA A 343 4.44 0.55 -9.56
C ALA A 343 3.57 1.74 -9.14
N LEU A 344 4.22 2.76 -8.60
CA LEU A 344 3.63 4.07 -8.37
C LEU A 344 4.21 5.03 -9.42
N PHE A 345 3.52 5.21 -10.55
CA PHE A 345 4.01 6.06 -11.64
C PHE A 345 4.03 7.53 -11.24
N SER A 346 2.97 8.01 -10.65
CA SER A 346 2.84 9.40 -10.24
C SER A 346 2.53 9.51 -8.75
N ILE A 347 3.41 10.18 -8.01
CA ILE A 347 3.27 10.41 -6.57
C ILE A 347 2.02 11.27 -6.29
N VAL A 348 1.72 12.26 -7.13
CA VAL A 348 0.62 13.20 -6.90
C VAL A 348 -0.78 12.59 -7.07
N LYS A 349 -0.87 11.36 -7.58
CA LYS A 349 -2.13 10.60 -7.72
C LYS A 349 -2.46 9.69 -6.54
N CYS A 350 -1.65 9.73 -5.52
CA CYS A 350 -1.80 8.93 -4.32
C CYS A 350 -1.50 9.78 -3.11
N ALA A 351 -2.32 9.72 -2.07
CA ALA A 351 -2.12 10.43 -0.82
C ALA A 351 -2.38 9.53 0.39
N MET A 352 -1.78 9.88 1.51
CA MET A 352 -1.86 9.14 2.77
C MET A 352 -2.10 10.09 3.94
N LEU A 353 -3.04 9.74 4.82
CA LEU A 353 -3.27 10.40 6.10
C LEU A 353 -2.83 9.46 7.22
N THR A 354 -1.84 9.88 8.00
CA THR A 354 -1.31 9.14 9.15
C THR A 354 -1.79 9.70 10.48
N GLY A 355 -1.63 8.92 11.56
CA GLY A 355 -1.97 9.37 12.90
C GLY A 355 -3.47 9.41 13.20
N VAL A 356 -4.28 8.66 12.48
CA VAL A 356 -5.74 8.59 12.70
C VAL A 356 -6.04 7.77 13.94
N ARG A 357 -6.75 8.36 14.92
CA ARG A 357 -7.23 7.72 16.15
C ARG A 357 -8.76 7.79 16.25
N ASP A 358 -9.34 6.97 17.15
CA ASP A 358 -10.79 6.99 17.46
C ASP A 358 -11.21 8.17 18.34
#